data_ea091a006c9d7432de1822ce38c2dded
#
_entry.id   ea091a006c9d7432de1822ce38c2dded
#
_cell.length_a   1.000
_cell.length_b   1.000
_cell.length_c   1.000
_cell.angle_alpha   90.00
_cell.angle_beta   90.00
_cell.angle_gamma   90.00
#
_symmetry.space_group_name_H-M   'P 1'
#
loop_
_entity.id
_entity.type
_entity.pdbx_description
1 polymer ?
#
loop_
_entity_poly.entity_id
_entity_poly.type
_entity_poly.pdbx_seq_one_letter_code
_entity_poly.pdbx_strand_id
1 'polypeptide(L)'
;PQQHMPIAVHAPAANKTFFVYGGTVPGNKTLLHMVSYFDHATGTVPRPRILLDKKTTDAHDNPTLTIDAAGYLWIFSNAHGTARPSFIHRSEKPYSIDAFRRVKKTNFSYSQPWTLADGTQILLHTKYSHAGRRGRGLFWMTSRDGISWSEPAPLAHIEQGHYQVSRSDGRRVATAFNHHPARVGLNARTNLYYLETRDGGATWQAVDGARVETPITSAESPARVKDYASQDLLVYLKQVQFDAAGNPVILYLTSRGYAPGPDNDPRVWRLARW
;
A
#
# COMPACT_ATOMS: atom_id res chain seq x y z
N PRO A 1 -8.73 1.35 5.73
CA PRO A 1 -7.46 1.86 6.24
C PRO A 1 -6.63 2.52 5.15
N GLN A 2 -6.00 3.64 5.47
CA GLN A 2 -5.28 4.49 4.51
C GLN A 2 -4.00 3.87 3.93
N GLN A 3 -3.56 2.74 4.44
CA GLN A 3 -2.42 1.99 3.91
C GLN A 3 -2.79 1.00 2.80
N HIS A 4 -4.08 0.91 2.44
CA HIS A 4 -4.55 0.15 1.27
C HIS A 4 -4.61 1.11 0.09
N MET A 5 -3.75 0.97 -0.88
CA MET A 5 -3.71 1.86 -2.06
C MET A 5 -3.05 1.19 -3.27
N PRO A 6 -3.40 1.60 -4.48
CA PRO A 6 -4.54 2.45 -4.79
C PRO A 6 -5.89 1.73 -4.57
N ILE A 7 -6.94 2.50 -4.27
CA ILE A 7 -8.32 2.02 -4.23
C ILE A 7 -9.12 2.53 -5.43
N ALA A 8 -8.56 3.46 -6.18
CA ALA A 8 -9.12 3.99 -7.41
C ALA A 8 -8.00 4.27 -8.42
N VAL A 9 -8.23 3.91 -9.68
CA VAL A 9 -7.28 4.11 -10.79
C VAL A 9 -8.03 4.62 -12.01
N HIS A 10 -7.60 5.76 -12.54
CA HIS A 10 -8.10 6.29 -13.81
C HIS A 10 -7.48 5.54 -14.98
N ALA A 11 -8.33 5.13 -15.92
CA ALA A 11 -7.97 4.47 -17.18
C ALA A 11 -8.35 5.39 -18.35
N PRO A 12 -7.44 6.25 -18.84
CA PRO A 12 -7.74 7.20 -19.92
C PRO A 12 -8.27 6.53 -21.18
N ALA A 13 -7.74 5.38 -21.57
CA ALA A 13 -8.15 4.64 -22.76
C ALA A 13 -9.61 4.18 -22.72
N ALA A 14 -10.19 4.01 -21.53
CA ALA A 14 -11.59 3.66 -21.33
C ALA A 14 -12.45 4.85 -20.90
N ASN A 15 -11.84 6.01 -20.64
CA ASN A 15 -12.48 7.18 -20.04
C ASN A 15 -13.25 6.85 -18.75
N LYS A 16 -12.64 6.01 -17.89
CA LYS A 16 -13.24 5.51 -16.64
C LYS A 16 -12.27 5.60 -15.49
N THR A 17 -12.79 5.85 -14.29
CA THR A 17 -12.05 5.63 -13.04
C THR A 17 -12.60 4.39 -12.36
N PHE A 18 -11.83 3.30 -12.36
CA PHE A 18 -12.17 2.06 -11.65
C PHE A 18 -11.83 2.19 -10.18
N PHE A 19 -12.67 1.62 -9.32
CA PHE A 19 -12.43 1.64 -7.87
C PHE A 19 -12.91 0.35 -7.19
N VAL A 20 -12.29 0.06 -6.05
CA VAL A 20 -12.60 -1.08 -5.19
C VAL A 20 -12.83 -0.60 -3.76
N TYR A 21 -13.67 -1.32 -3.03
CA TYR A 21 -13.96 -1.02 -1.63
C TYR A 21 -14.48 -2.24 -0.89
N GLY A 22 -14.45 -2.18 0.43
CA GLY A 22 -15.14 -3.12 1.30
C GLY A 22 -16.57 -2.65 1.57
N GLY A 23 -17.53 -3.53 1.43
CA GLY A 23 -18.92 -3.25 1.67
C GLY A 23 -19.66 -4.43 2.28
N THR A 24 -20.96 -4.30 2.41
CA THR A 24 -21.87 -5.36 2.79
C THR A 24 -23.21 -5.18 2.07
N VAL A 25 -24.07 -6.19 2.14
CA VAL A 25 -25.44 -6.14 1.63
C VAL A 25 -26.41 -6.42 2.76
N PRO A 26 -27.70 -6.02 2.67
CA PRO A 26 -28.69 -6.34 3.69
C PRO A 26 -28.70 -7.83 4.03
N GLY A 27 -28.71 -8.14 5.33
CA GLY A 27 -28.68 -9.52 5.84
C GLY A 27 -27.29 -10.17 5.89
N ASN A 28 -26.24 -9.54 5.34
CA ASN A 28 -24.86 -10.02 5.43
C ASN A 28 -24.03 -9.07 6.31
N LYS A 29 -23.28 -9.64 7.27
CA LYS A 29 -22.39 -8.88 8.17
C LYS A 29 -20.91 -9.01 7.78
N THR A 30 -20.59 -9.86 6.80
CA THR A 30 -19.20 -10.07 6.37
C THR A 30 -18.76 -9.03 5.33
N LEU A 31 -17.45 -8.83 5.27
CA LEU A 31 -16.81 -7.91 4.34
C LEU A 31 -16.87 -8.48 2.92
N LEU A 32 -17.61 -7.81 2.05
CA LEU A 32 -17.64 -8.08 0.61
C LEU A 32 -16.66 -7.16 -0.10
N HIS A 33 -15.84 -7.71 -0.97
CA HIS A 33 -15.04 -6.90 -1.89
C HIS A 33 -15.91 -6.50 -3.08
N MET A 34 -16.04 -5.21 -3.27
CA MET A 34 -16.84 -4.59 -4.32
C MET A 34 -15.92 -3.92 -5.35
N VAL A 35 -16.32 -3.96 -6.61
CA VAL A 35 -15.67 -3.25 -7.71
C VAL A 35 -16.71 -2.53 -8.55
N SER A 36 -16.40 -1.30 -8.95
CA SER A 36 -17.19 -0.49 -9.87
C SER A 36 -16.29 0.51 -10.61
N TYR A 37 -16.88 1.40 -11.37
CA TYR A 37 -16.18 2.50 -12.01
C TYR A 37 -17.07 3.74 -12.09
N PHE A 38 -16.44 4.90 -12.17
CA PHE A 38 -17.07 6.13 -12.62
C PHE A 38 -16.83 6.28 -14.12
N ASP A 39 -17.89 6.40 -14.90
CA ASP A 39 -17.83 6.64 -16.34
C ASP A 39 -17.82 8.15 -16.59
N HIS A 40 -16.69 8.66 -17.09
CA HIS A 40 -16.53 10.09 -17.33
C HIS A 40 -17.33 10.61 -18.54
N ALA A 41 -17.73 9.72 -19.46
CA ALA A 41 -18.55 10.12 -20.61
C ALA A 41 -20.01 10.36 -20.23
N THR A 42 -20.53 9.57 -19.30
CA THR A 42 -21.94 9.62 -18.89
C THR A 42 -22.17 10.26 -17.53
N GLY A 43 -21.10 10.44 -16.73
CA GLY A 43 -21.18 10.93 -15.35
C GLY A 43 -21.82 9.94 -14.37
N THR A 44 -21.85 8.64 -14.71
CA THR A 44 -22.58 7.62 -13.94
C THR A 44 -21.66 6.58 -13.29
N VAL A 45 -22.19 5.92 -12.25
CA VAL A 45 -21.58 4.77 -11.59
C VAL A 45 -22.53 3.59 -11.73
N PRO A 46 -22.16 2.50 -12.41
CA PRO A 46 -23.00 1.31 -12.48
C PRO A 46 -23.07 0.58 -11.14
N ARG A 47 -24.07 -0.32 -11.04
CA ARG A 47 -24.18 -1.18 -9.87
C ARG A 47 -22.87 -1.96 -9.65
N PRO A 48 -22.29 -1.94 -8.44
CA PRO A 48 -21.06 -2.65 -8.16
C PRO A 48 -21.19 -4.16 -8.34
N ARG A 49 -20.11 -4.80 -8.75
CA ARG A 49 -19.97 -6.25 -8.73
C ARG A 49 -19.35 -6.70 -7.43
N ILE A 50 -19.90 -7.76 -6.85
CA ILE A 50 -19.28 -8.45 -5.71
C ILE A 50 -18.22 -9.39 -6.27
N LEU A 51 -16.96 -9.11 -5.94
CA LEU A 51 -15.82 -9.93 -6.32
C LEU A 51 -15.66 -11.14 -5.40
N LEU A 52 -15.78 -10.92 -4.08
CA LEU A 52 -15.44 -11.90 -3.08
C LEU A 52 -16.11 -11.58 -1.74
N ASP A 53 -16.59 -12.60 -1.04
CA ASP A 53 -16.90 -12.55 0.40
C ASP A 53 -15.67 -13.01 1.19
N LYS A 54 -15.09 -12.11 1.97
CA LYS A 54 -13.89 -12.39 2.79
C LYS A 54 -14.17 -13.22 4.03
N LYS A 55 -15.46 -13.49 4.35
CA LYS A 55 -15.87 -14.25 5.53
C LYS A 55 -15.32 -13.68 6.85
N THR A 56 -15.18 -12.37 6.93
CA THR A 56 -14.72 -11.63 8.12
C THR A 56 -15.44 -10.29 8.21
N THR A 57 -15.44 -9.68 9.39
CA THR A 57 -15.88 -8.29 9.61
C THR A 57 -14.71 -7.31 9.69
N ASP A 58 -13.48 -7.80 9.54
CA ASP A 58 -12.26 -6.99 9.67
C ASP A 58 -12.02 -6.15 8.40
N ALA A 59 -12.21 -4.84 8.51
CA ALA A 59 -11.98 -3.90 7.42
C ALA A 59 -10.50 -3.76 6.99
N HIS A 60 -9.54 -4.34 7.73
CA HIS A 60 -8.16 -4.42 7.27
C HIS A 60 -7.96 -5.43 6.13
N ASP A 61 -8.97 -6.22 5.81
CA ASP A 61 -8.95 -7.12 4.65
C ASP A 61 -9.38 -6.41 3.34
N ASN A 62 -9.64 -5.10 3.33
CA ASN A 62 -10.09 -4.33 2.17
C ASN A 62 -9.20 -4.52 0.93
N PRO A 63 -9.79 -4.48 -0.29
CA PRO A 63 -9.06 -4.66 -1.54
C PRO A 63 -8.31 -3.41 -1.99
N THR A 64 -7.33 -3.61 -2.88
CA THR A 64 -6.68 -2.59 -3.70
C THR A 64 -6.67 -3.02 -5.16
N LEU A 65 -6.38 -2.10 -6.09
CA LEU A 65 -6.33 -2.44 -7.51
C LEU A 65 -5.18 -1.76 -8.25
N THR A 66 -4.78 -2.37 -9.34
CA THR A 66 -4.01 -1.73 -10.42
C THR A 66 -4.59 -2.14 -11.78
N ILE A 67 -4.16 -1.46 -12.85
CA ILE A 67 -4.56 -1.77 -14.23
C ILE A 67 -3.27 -1.95 -15.02
N ASP A 68 -3.16 -3.03 -15.81
CA ASP A 68 -2.03 -3.24 -16.68
C ASP A 68 -2.15 -2.49 -18.01
N ALA A 69 -1.08 -2.50 -18.80
CA ALA A 69 -1.04 -1.81 -20.09
C ALA A 69 -2.06 -2.35 -21.11
N ALA A 70 -2.49 -3.59 -20.97
CA ALA A 70 -3.53 -4.21 -21.80
C ALA A 70 -4.96 -3.90 -21.29
N GLY A 71 -5.09 -3.15 -20.19
CA GLY A 71 -6.37 -2.71 -19.63
C GLY A 71 -7.02 -3.73 -18.68
N TYR A 72 -6.35 -4.80 -18.31
CA TYR A 72 -6.89 -5.74 -17.33
C TYR A 72 -6.81 -5.17 -15.92
N LEU A 73 -7.90 -5.32 -15.17
CA LEU A 73 -7.97 -4.94 -13.77
C LEU A 73 -7.40 -6.07 -12.91
N TRP A 74 -6.48 -5.72 -12.02
CA TRP A 74 -5.90 -6.62 -11.04
C TRP A 74 -6.33 -6.18 -9.64
N ILE A 75 -7.03 -7.06 -8.91
CA ILE A 75 -7.57 -6.76 -7.59
C ILE A 75 -6.88 -7.63 -6.55
N PHE A 76 -6.31 -6.97 -5.54
CA PHE A 76 -5.55 -7.58 -4.46
C PHE A 76 -6.41 -7.59 -3.20
N SER A 77 -6.90 -8.75 -2.84
CA SER A 77 -7.74 -8.99 -1.67
C SER A 77 -6.88 -9.27 -0.46
N ASN A 78 -6.74 -8.30 0.44
CA ASN A 78 -5.87 -8.40 1.60
C ASN A 78 -6.33 -9.42 2.66
N ALA A 79 -5.43 -9.74 3.58
CA ALA A 79 -5.73 -10.42 4.83
C ALA A 79 -4.99 -9.74 5.99
N HIS A 80 -5.69 -9.44 7.07
CA HIS A 80 -5.07 -8.92 8.28
C HIS A 80 -4.46 -10.06 9.08
N GLY A 81 -3.12 -10.08 9.14
CA GLY A 81 -2.38 -11.17 9.77
C GLY A 81 -2.29 -12.44 8.91
N THR A 82 -2.09 -13.59 9.55
CA THR A 82 -1.78 -14.86 8.91
C THR A 82 -2.94 -15.87 8.89
N ALA A 83 -4.01 -15.60 9.63
CA ALA A 83 -5.12 -16.54 9.81
C ALA A 83 -6.00 -16.73 8.57
N ARG A 84 -6.02 -15.75 7.67
CA ARG A 84 -6.83 -15.78 6.46
C ARG A 84 -5.95 -15.65 5.21
N PRO A 85 -6.37 -16.22 4.07
CA PRO A 85 -5.65 -16.02 2.81
C PRO A 85 -5.91 -14.65 2.19
N SER A 86 -4.93 -14.17 1.44
CA SER A 86 -5.04 -13.10 0.46
C SER A 86 -5.19 -13.68 -0.93
N PHE A 87 -5.80 -12.92 -1.84
CA PHE A 87 -6.02 -13.36 -3.21
C PHE A 87 -5.65 -12.27 -4.21
N ILE A 88 -5.23 -12.69 -5.39
CA ILE A 88 -5.09 -11.83 -6.57
C ILE A 88 -6.10 -12.29 -7.60
N HIS A 89 -6.91 -11.37 -8.10
CA HIS A 89 -7.88 -11.58 -9.16
C HIS A 89 -7.55 -10.71 -10.36
N ARG A 90 -7.84 -11.21 -11.55
CA ARG A 90 -7.72 -10.48 -12.81
C ARG A 90 -9.07 -10.44 -13.51
N SER A 91 -9.46 -9.30 -14.09
CA SER A 91 -10.64 -9.24 -14.96
C SER A 91 -10.48 -10.16 -16.17
N GLU A 92 -11.56 -10.75 -16.67
CA GLU A 92 -11.50 -11.63 -17.84
C GLU A 92 -11.38 -10.85 -19.16
N LYS A 93 -11.82 -9.58 -19.16
CA LYS A 93 -11.70 -8.66 -20.29
C LYS A 93 -11.07 -7.34 -19.86
N PRO A 94 -10.36 -6.66 -20.76
CA PRO A 94 -9.87 -5.31 -20.51
C PRO A 94 -11.02 -4.35 -20.14
N TYR A 95 -10.76 -3.47 -19.18
CA TYR A 95 -11.66 -2.40 -18.72
C TYR A 95 -13.09 -2.87 -18.36
N SER A 96 -13.25 -4.15 -17.98
CA SER A 96 -14.54 -4.75 -17.60
C SER A 96 -14.55 -5.18 -16.13
N ILE A 97 -15.71 -4.98 -15.50
CA ILE A 97 -16.01 -5.47 -14.14
C ILE A 97 -16.95 -6.67 -14.16
N ASP A 98 -17.27 -7.25 -15.31
CA ASP A 98 -18.30 -8.27 -15.45
C ASP A 98 -17.90 -9.60 -14.82
N ALA A 99 -16.66 -10.02 -15.04
CA ALA A 99 -16.12 -11.29 -14.55
C ALA A 99 -14.64 -11.19 -14.19
N PHE A 100 -14.26 -11.92 -13.14
CA PHE A 100 -12.90 -12.02 -12.65
C PHE A 100 -12.51 -13.47 -12.40
N ARG A 101 -11.27 -13.82 -12.71
CA ARG A 101 -10.67 -15.09 -12.31
C ARG A 101 -9.67 -14.88 -11.18
N ARG A 102 -9.65 -15.78 -10.21
CA ARG A 102 -8.60 -15.81 -9.19
C ARG A 102 -7.34 -16.42 -9.78
N VAL A 103 -6.23 -15.67 -9.76
CA VAL A 103 -4.95 -16.10 -10.32
C VAL A 103 -3.98 -16.57 -9.24
N LYS A 104 -4.08 -16.06 -8.00
CA LYS A 104 -3.19 -16.46 -6.92
C LYS A 104 -3.91 -16.49 -5.57
N LYS A 105 -3.55 -17.46 -4.73
CA LYS A 105 -3.84 -17.51 -3.30
C LYS A 105 -2.51 -17.44 -2.55
N THR A 106 -2.40 -16.53 -1.59
CA THR A 106 -1.18 -16.26 -0.83
C THR A 106 -1.52 -15.61 0.51
N ASN A 107 -0.57 -14.90 1.14
CA ASN A 107 -0.83 -14.10 2.34
C ASN A 107 -0.02 -12.79 2.26
N PHE A 108 -0.72 -11.66 2.22
CA PHE A 108 -0.21 -10.31 2.33
C PHE A 108 -1.24 -9.41 3.01
N SER A 109 -0.78 -8.35 3.68
CA SER A 109 -1.61 -7.31 4.29
C SER A 109 -1.21 -5.96 3.73
N TYR A 110 -2.16 -4.99 3.74
CA TYR A 110 -1.90 -3.61 3.32
C TYR A 110 -1.23 -3.51 1.95
N SER A 111 -1.77 -4.23 0.97
CA SER A 111 -1.23 -4.28 -0.39
C SER A 111 -1.20 -2.92 -1.07
N GLN A 112 -0.13 -2.65 -1.79
CA GLN A 112 0.08 -1.44 -2.58
C GLN A 112 0.66 -1.85 -3.94
N PRO A 113 -0.21 -2.29 -4.88
CA PRO A 113 0.20 -2.76 -6.19
C PRO A 113 0.42 -1.59 -7.15
N TRP A 114 1.49 -1.67 -7.93
CA TRP A 114 1.83 -0.72 -8.98
C TRP A 114 2.22 -1.46 -10.25
N THR A 115 1.79 -0.92 -11.39
CA THR A 115 2.23 -1.37 -12.72
C THR A 115 3.17 -0.33 -13.29
N LEU A 116 4.38 -0.74 -13.64
CA LEU A 116 5.39 0.10 -14.29
C LEU A 116 5.15 0.17 -15.80
N ALA A 117 5.76 1.14 -16.47
CA ALA A 117 5.60 1.36 -17.91
C ALA A 117 6.12 0.19 -18.77
N ASP A 118 7.07 -0.59 -18.26
CA ASP A 118 7.59 -1.80 -18.91
C ASP A 118 6.70 -3.04 -18.68
N GLY A 119 5.54 -2.86 -18.03
CA GLY A 119 4.59 -3.92 -17.70
C GLY A 119 4.92 -4.69 -16.40
N THR A 120 6.05 -4.42 -15.76
CA THR A 120 6.39 -5.03 -14.47
C THR A 120 5.38 -4.60 -13.41
N GLN A 121 4.80 -5.57 -12.73
CA GLN A 121 4.00 -5.32 -11.54
C GLN A 121 4.89 -5.48 -10.30
N ILE A 122 4.80 -4.52 -9.38
CA ILE A 122 5.42 -4.56 -8.06
C ILE A 122 4.35 -4.43 -7.00
N LEU A 123 4.34 -5.34 -6.03
CA LEU A 123 3.42 -5.34 -4.91
C LEU A 123 4.20 -5.07 -3.62
N LEU A 124 4.08 -3.86 -3.08
CA LEU A 124 4.50 -3.56 -1.72
C LEU A 124 3.43 -4.05 -0.75
N HIS A 125 3.84 -4.68 0.34
CA HIS A 125 2.89 -5.21 1.32
C HIS A 125 3.53 -5.41 2.69
N THR A 126 2.69 -5.67 3.68
CA THR A 126 3.10 -6.07 5.03
C THR A 126 2.96 -7.60 5.18
N LYS A 127 3.93 -8.21 5.84
CA LYS A 127 3.79 -9.58 6.39
C LYS A 127 3.89 -9.54 7.91
N TYR A 128 2.97 -10.24 8.54
CA TYR A 128 3.01 -10.51 9.98
C TYR A 128 3.76 -11.82 10.19
N SER A 129 4.74 -11.83 11.09
CA SER A 129 5.56 -13.00 11.39
C SER A 129 6.28 -13.60 10.17
N HIS A 130 7.53 -13.26 9.99
CA HIS A 130 8.38 -13.79 8.92
C HIS A 130 9.76 -14.17 9.50
N ALA A 131 10.26 -15.33 9.11
CA ALA A 131 11.58 -15.84 9.54
C ALA A 131 11.79 -15.81 11.07
N GLY A 132 10.78 -16.23 11.84
CA GLY A 132 10.83 -16.25 13.32
C GLY A 132 10.66 -14.88 13.98
N ARG A 133 10.61 -13.80 13.24
CA ARG A 133 10.34 -12.44 13.75
C ARG A 133 8.84 -12.19 13.81
N ARG A 134 8.35 -11.71 14.95
CA ARG A 134 6.99 -11.19 15.09
C ARG A 134 6.98 -9.70 14.74
N GLY A 135 5.88 -9.20 14.20
CA GLY A 135 5.70 -7.80 13.87
C GLY A 135 5.25 -7.58 12.44
N ARG A 136 5.28 -6.32 11.99
CA ARG A 136 4.82 -5.89 10.68
C ARG A 136 6.01 -5.53 9.79
N GLY A 137 6.66 -6.55 9.23
CA GLY A 137 7.72 -6.35 8.24
C GLY A 137 7.15 -5.83 6.93
N LEU A 138 7.86 -4.90 6.28
CA LEU A 138 7.58 -4.46 4.92
C LEU A 138 8.29 -5.38 3.93
N PHE A 139 7.56 -5.72 2.87
CA PHE A 139 8.02 -6.63 1.81
C PHE A 139 7.61 -6.11 0.44
N TRP A 140 8.27 -6.62 -0.59
CA TRP A 140 7.80 -6.50 -1.95
C TRP A 140 7.90 -7.83 -2.69
N MET A 141 7.13 -7.98 -3.75
CA MET A 141 7.26 -9.04 -4.75
C MET A 141 6.92 -8.47 -6.12
N THR A 142 7.43 -9.11 -7.18
CA THR A 142 7.30 -8.64 -8.55
C THR A 142 6.72 -9.72 -9.45
N SER A 143 6.11 -9.28 -10.55
CA SER A 143 5.61 -10.13 -11.60
C SER A 143 5.68 -9.42 -12.94
N ARG A 144 5.92 -10.18 -14.02
CA ARG A 144 5.85 -9.66 -15.39
C ARG A 144 4.53 -10.01 -16.10
N ASP A 145 3.79 -10.96 -15.58
CA ASP A 145 2.54 -11.46 -16.16
C ASP A 145 1.34 -11.32 -15.19
N GLY A 146 1.58 -10.85 -13.95
CA GLY A 146 0.60 -10.77 -12.88
C GLY A 146 0.16 -12.12 -12.30
N ILE A 147 0.66 -13.23 -12.85
CA ILE A 147 0.31 -14.62 -12.45
C ILE A 147 1.45 -15.24 -11.67
N SER A 148 2.63 -15.20 -12.25
CA SER A 148 3.88 -15.70 -11.66
C SER A 148 4.54 -14.58 -10.87
N TRP A 149 4.58 -14.72 -9.56
CA TRP A 149 5.14 -13.72 -8.64
C TRP A 149 6.41 -14.26 -8.00
N SER A 150 7.39 -13.39 -7.85
CA SER A 150 8.59 -13.70 -7.06
C SER A 150 8.22 -14.07 -5.62
N GLU A 151 9.15 -14.72 -4.91
CA GLU A 151 9.02 -14.80 -3.46
C GLU A 151 9.08 -13.40 -2.84
N PRO A 152 8.35 -13.16 -1.73
CA PRO A 152 8.40 -11.89 -1.03
C PRO A 152 9.79 -11.59 -0.48
N ALA A 153 10.40 -10.49 -0.94
CA ALA A 153 11.67 -9.99 -0.44
C ALA A 153 11.45 -8.98 0.69
N PRO A 154 12.24 -9.02 1.78
CA PRO A 154 12.06 -8.13 2.92
C PRO A 154 12.67 -6.74 2.65
N LEU A 155 11.87 -5.66 2.81
CA LEU A 155 12.27 -4.26 2.63
C LEU A 155 12.75 -3.63 3.94
N ALA A 156 11.96 -3.76 4.99
CA ALA A 156 12.29 -3.21 6.31
C ALA A 156 11.62 -4.02 7.43
N HIS A 157 12.33 -4.16 8.54
CA HIS A 157 11.82 -4.74 9.78
C HIS A 157 12.58 -4.16 10.98
N ILE A 158 12.23 -2.92 11.34
CA ILE A 158 12.76 -2.25 12.53
C ILE A 158 11.80 -2.54 13.70
N GLU A 159 12.29 -3.13 14.76
CA GLU A 159 11.54 -3.40 16.01
C GLU A 159 10.17 -4.07 15.79
N GLN A 160 9.05 -3.41 16.15
CA GLN A 160 7.70 -3.97 16.00
C GLN A 160 7.14 -3.85 14.58
N GLY A 161 7.85 -3.16 13.69
CA GLY A 161 7.49 -3.02 12.28
C GLY A 161 7.01 -1.64 11.88
N HIS A 162 6.19 -1.59 10.84
CA HIS A 162 5.96 -0.38 10.07
C HIS A 162 4.53 -0.24 9.58
N TYR A 163 4.15 0.99 9.28
CA TYR A 163 3.17 1.30 8.23
C TYR A 163 3.87 2.04 7.09
N GLN A 164 3.36 1.85 5.88
CA GLN A 164 3.88 2.50 4.68
C GLN A 164 2.76 3.10 3.83
N VAL A 165 3.12 4.07 3.02
CA VAL A 165 2.36 4.62 1.89
C VAL A 165 3.28 4.69 0.69
N SER A 166 2.76 4.45 -0.50
CA SER A 166 3.59 4.41 -1.71
C SER A 166 2.95 5.10 -2.91
N ARG A 167 3.75 5.34 -3.93
CA ARG A 167 3.33 5.90 -5.21
C ARG A 167 4.23 5.41 -6.33
N SER A 168 3.66 5.26 -7.53
CA SER A 168 4.40 5.10 -8.77
C SER A 168 4.11 6.25 -9.73
N ASP A 169 5.10 6.66 -10.50
CA ASP A 169 4.96 7.51 -11.68
C ASP A 169 5.09 6.72 -12.99
N GLY A 170 5.05 5.38 -12.91
CA GLY A 170 5.24 4.46 -14.02
C GLY A 170 6.70 4.09 -14.30
N ARG A 171 7.68 4.88 -13.84
CA ARG A 171 9.13 4.63 -14.01
C ARG A 171 9.78 4.12 -12.74
N ARG A 172 9.21 4.45 -11.61
CA ARG A 172 9.69 4.05 -10.28
C ARG A 172 8.52 3.78 -9.36
N VAL A 173 8.82 3.09 -8.27
CA VAL A 173 7.94 2.95 -7.11
C VAL A 173 8.65 3.53 -5.91
N ALA A 174 8.00 4.50 -5.24
CA ALA A 174 8.48 5.10 -4.02
C ALA A 174 7.60 4.71 -2.84
N THR A 175 8.20 4.56 -1.67
CA THR A 175 7.50 4.32 -0.41
C THR A 175 8.05 5.19 0.70
N ALA A 176 7.15 5.77 1.50
CA ALA A 176 7.49 6.36 2.78
C ALA A 176 6.93 5.49 3.90
N PHE A 177 7.68 5.32 4.96
CA PHE A 177 7.28 4.51 6.11
C PHE A 177 7.75 5.12 7.43
N ASN A 178 7.11 4.71 8.50
CA ASN A 178 7.51 4.99 9.89
C ASN A 178 7.94 3.69 10.57
N HIS A 179 8.36 3.71 11.81
CA HIS A 179 8.52 2.50 12.59
C HIS A 179 7.76 2.56 13.92
N HIS A 180 7.51 1.39 14.48
CA HIS A 180 6.86 1.22 15.78
C HIS A 180 7.93 0.81 16.79
N PRO A 181 8.33 1.71 17.71
CA PRO A 181 9.34 1.39 18.72
C PRO A 181 8.91 0.24 19.63
N ALA A 182 9.89 -0.55 20.07
CA ALA A 182 9.63 -1.64 20.99
C ALA A 182 9.03 -1.11 22.32
N ARG A 183 8.13 -1.89 22.91
CA ARG A 183 7.57 -1.68 24.25
C ARG A 183 6.62 -0.48 24.44
N VAL A 184 6.36 0.33 23.39
CA VAL A 184 5.45 1.50 23.48
C VAL A 184 4.12 1.32 22.75
N GLY A 185 3.92 0.14 22.17
CA GLY A 185 2.67 -0.22 21.49
C GLY A 185 2.58 0.27 20.04
N LEU A 186 1.62 -0.30 19.31
CA LEU A 186 1.51 -0.13 17.85
C LEU A 186 1.00 1.25 17.40
N ASN A 187 0.53 2.07 18.33
CA ASN A 187 0.08 3.43 18.02
C ASN A 187 1.21 4.47 18.16
N ALA A 188 2.28 4.14 18.88
CA ALA A 188 3.45 4.99 19.04
C ALA A 188 4.37 4.84 17.82
N ARG A 189 3.98 5.41 16.69
CA ARG A 189 4.70 5.37 15.42
C ARG A 189 5.58 6.59 15.32
N THR A 190 6.85 6.42 14.98
CA THR A 190 7.79 7.55 14.92
C THR A 190 8.71 7.45 13.71
N ASN A 191 9.52 8.48 13.51
CA ASN A 191 10.45 8.68 12.41
C ASN A 191 9.80 8.65 11.02
N LEU A 192 10.45 9.26 10.07
CA LEU A 192 10.06 9.27 8.67
C LEU A 192 11.19 8.69 7.84
N TYR A 193 10.86 7.68 7.02
CA TYR A 193 11.78 7.03 6.09
C TYR A 193 11.25 7.15 4.68
N TYR A 194 12.15 7.07 3.70
CA TYR A 194 11.83 7.03 2.29
C TYR A 194 12.75 6.07 1.55
N LEU A 195 12.18 5.32 0.63
CA LEU A 195 12.90 4.49 -0.34
C LEU A 195 12.21 4.55 -1.69
N GLU A 196 12.98 4.42 -2.76
CA GLU A 196 12.45 4.18 -4.10
C GLU A 196 13.25 3.12 -4.85
N THR A 197 12.59 2.47 -5.81
CA THR A 197 13.21 1.59 -6.79
C THR A 197 12.87 2.05 -8.19
N ARG A 198 13.83 1.97 -9.10
CA ARG A 198 13.70 2.32 -10.52
C ARG A 198 13.89 1.11 -11.45
N ASP A 199 14.18 -0.04 -10.89
CA ASP A 199 14.52 -1.29 -11.57
C ASP A 199 13.62 -2.47 -11.14
N GLY A 200 12.39 -2.14 -10.72
CA GLY A 200 11.41 -3.15 -10.32
C GLY A 200 11.74 -3.87 -9.00
N GLY A 201 12.53 -3.25 -8.13
CA GLY A 201 12.89 -3.80 -6.82
C GLY A 201 14.24 -4.52 -6.79
N ALA A 202 15.00 -4.52 -7.88
CA ALA A 202 16.34 -5.10 -7.87
C ALA A 202 17.30 -4.29 -6.97
N THR A 203 17.15 -2.97 -6.95
CA THR A 203 17.84 -2.08 -6.01
C THR A 203 16.89 -1.08 -5.37
N TRP A 204 17.24 -0.61 -4.18
CA TRP A 204 16.56 0.42 -3.46
C TRP A 204 17.50 1.56 -3.12
N GLN A 205 17.01 2.79 -3.20
CA GLN A 205 17.79 3.99 -2.91
C GLN A 205 17.01 4.96 -2.01
N ALA A 206 17.75 5.75 -1.26
CA ALA A 206 17.24 6.88 -0.49
C ALA A 206 16.88 8.05 -1.42
N VAL A 207 16.35 9.12 -0.86
CA VAL A 207 15.86 10.27 -1.62
C VAL A 207 16.97 11.04 -2.36
N ASP A 208 18.20 10.97 -1.87
CA ASP A 208 19.40 11.55 -2.49
C ASP A 208 20.05 10.65 -3.55
N GLY A 209 19.44 9.48 -3.81
CA GLY A 209 19.95 8.49 -4.76
C GLY A 209 20.97 7.51 -4.15
N ALA A 210 21.34 7.65 -2.90
CA ALA A 210 22.24 6.71 -2.23
C ALA A 210 21.61 5.33 -2.15
N ARG A 211 22.32 4.28 -2.60
CA ARG A 211 21.88 2.89 -2.50
C ARG A 211 21.70 2.50 -1.03
N VAL A 212 20.59 1.85 -0.76
CA VAL A 212 20.25 1.33 0.57
C VAL A 212 20.14 -0.18 0.52
N GLU A 213 20.92 -0.85 1.35
CA GLU A 213 20.81 -2.30 1.51
C GLU A 213 19.53 -2.66 2.25
N THR A 214 18.86 -3.71 1.77
CA THR A 214 17.60 -4.23 2.35
C THR A 214 17.79 -5.66 2.85
N PRO A 215 17.12 -6.06 3.93
CA PRO A 215 16.15 -5.27 4.71
C PRO A 215 16.79 -4.25 5.64
N ILE A 216 16.16 -3.08 5.77
CA ILE A 216 16.51 -2.13 6.84
C ILE A 216 16.07 -2.72 8.18
N THR A 217 17.01 -2.87 9.10
CA THR A 217 16.77 -3.46 10.43
C THR A 217 17.11 -2.54 11.60
N SER A 218 17.68 -1.36 11.32
CA SER A 218 18.03 -0.34 12.30
C SER A 218 17.23 0.93 12.11
N ALA A 219 16.87 1.60 13.18
CA ALA A 219 16.28 2.92 13.15
C ALA A 219 17.24 3.97 12.54
N GLU A 220 18.54 3.76 12.70
CA GLU A 220 19.58 4.50 12.00
C GLU A 220 19.81 3.90 10.61
N SER A 221 19.35 4.62 9.58
CA SER A 221 19.44 4.17 8.20
C SER A 221 19.56 5.36 7.25
N PRO A 222 20.30 5.26 6.13
CA PRO A 222 20.31 6.27 5.06
C PRO A 222 18.92 6.60 4.51
N ALA A 223 17.96 5.68 4.65
CA ALA A 223 16.56 5.92 4.28
C ALA A 223 15.82 6.87 5.22
N ARG A 224 16.39 7.22 6.40
CA ARG A 224 15.73 8.08 7.38
C ARG A 224 15.75 9.55 6.92
N VAL A 225 14.57 10.05 6.53
CA VAL A 225 14.36 11.45 6.13
C VAL A 225 14.40 12.38 7.34
N LYS A 226 13.78 11.95 8.45
CA LYS A 226 13.70 12.77 9.67
C LYS A 226 13.62 11.91 10.92
N ASP A 227 14.45 12.27 11.90
CA ASP A 227 14.36 11.77 13.27
C ASP A 227 13.30 12.56 14.04
N TYR A 228 12.21 11.89 14.37
CA TYR A 228 11.15 12.41 15.23
C TYR A 228 11.16 11.74 16.60
N ALA A 229 11.81 10.58 16.72
CA ALA A 229 11.94 9.88 17.99
C ALA A 229 12.72 10.73 19.01
N SER A 230 13.81 11.40 18.57
CA SER A 230 14.59 12.31 19.42
C SER A 230 13.82 13.57 19.86
N GLN A 231 12.67 13.84 19.28
CA GLN A 231 11.80 14.99 19.57
C GLN A 231 10.53 14.57 20.33
N ASP A 232 10.41 13.33 20.76
CA ASP A 232 9.21 12.73 21.38
C ASP A 232 7.95 12.94 20.52
N LEU A 233 8.10 12.88 19.20
CA LEU A 233 6.99 13.07 18.26
C LEU A 233 6.62 11.78 17.55
N LEU A 234 5.33 11.55 17.43
CA LEU A 234 4.72 10.49 16.63
C LEU A 234 4.51 10.97 15.19
N VAL A 235 4.56 10.02 14.25
CA VAL A 235 4.42 10.26 12.81
C VAL A 235 3.32 9.40 12.23
N TYR A 236 2.32 10.01 11.61
CA TYR A 236 1.21 9.35 10.94
C TYR A 236 1.20 9.70 9.47
N LEU A 237 1.64 8.75 8.65
CA LEU A 237 1.72 8.90 7.20
C LEU A 237 0.35 9.05 6.57
N LYS A 238 0.26 9.86 5.51
CA LYS A 238 -0.93 10.06 4.70
C LYS A 238 -0.72 9.69 3.26
N GLN A 239 0.30 10.25 2.59
CA GLN A 239 0.50 10.04 1.16
C GLN A 239 1.94 10.35 0.73
N VAL A 240 2.38 9.69 -0.34
CA VAL A 240 3.54 10.06 -1.15
C VAL A 240 3.03 10.49 -2.52
N GLN A 241 3.57 11.57 -3.04
CA GLN A 241 3.34 12.06 -4.39
C GLN A 241 4.66 12.52 -4.99
N PHE A 242 4.65 12.86 -6.27
CA PHE A 242 5.75 13.54 -6.95
C PHE A 242 5.27 14.91 -7.42
N ASP A 243 6.11 15.93 -7.27
CA ASP A 243 5.85 17.23 -7.84
C ASP A 243 6.10 17.24 -9.37
N ALA A 244 5.89 18.39 -10.02
CA ALA A 244 6.06 18.53 -11.46
C ALA A 244 7.51 18.29 -11.94
N ALA A 245 8.51 18.47 -11.07
CA ALA A 245 9.91 18.16 -11.33
C ALA A 245 10.26 16.69 -11.04
N GLY A 246 9.31 15.91 -10.52
CA GLY A 246 9.49 14.52 -10.16
C GLY A 246 10.10 14.33 -8.77
N ASN A 247 10.19 15.37 -7.95
CA ASN A 247 10.69 15.22 -6.58
C ASN A 247 9.61 14.62 -5.67
N PRO A 248 9.98 13.75 -4.71
CA PRO A 248 9.02 13.19 -3.80
C PRO A 248 8.48 14.25 -2.83
N VAL A 249 7.18 14.17 -2.58
CA VAL A 249 6.46 14.97 -1.60
C VAL A 249 5.70 14.03 -0.69
N ILE A 250 5.97 14.07 0.62
CA ILE A 250 5.36 13.22 1.61
C ILE A 250 4.45 14.07 2.50
N LEU A 251 3.16 13.74 2.53
CA LEU A 251 2.20 14.32 3.47
C LEU A 251 2.07 13.42 4.69
N TYR A 252 2.22 13.98 5.87
CA TYR A 252 2.10 13.28 7.14
C TYR A 252 1.66 14.22 8.26
N LEU A 253 1.36 13.65 9.42
CA LEU A 253 0.98 14.38 10.62
C LEU A 253 1.94 14.02 11.74
N THR A 254 2.34 14.98 12.55
CA THR A 254 3.05 14.76 13.81
C THR A 254 2.21 15.15 15.00
N SER A 255 2.39 14.45 16.13
CA SER A 255 1.74 14.75 17.41
C SER A 255 2.57 14.21 18.57
N ARG A 256 2.30 14.66 19.79
CA ARG A 256 2.95 14.12 21.00
C ARG A 256 2.37 12.79 21.45
N GLY A 257 1.14 12.48 21.05
CA GLY A 257 0.48 11.23 21.39
C GLY A 257 -0.57 10.83 20.36
N TYR A 258 -1.18 9.66 20.56
CA TYR A 258 -2.12 9.05 19.61
C TYR A 258 -3.60 9.14 20.05
N ALA A 259 -3.85 9.40 21.33
CA ALA A 259 -5.22 9.46 21.84
C ALA A 259 -6.00 10.63 21.19
N PRO A 260 -7.32 10.49 21.00
CA PRO A 260 -8.14 11.60 20.53
C PRO A 260 -8.21 12.74 21.58
N GLY A 261 -8.59 13.94 21.14
CA GLY A 261 -8.73 15.11 22.01
C GLY A 261 -7.46 15.99 22.08
N PRO A 262 -7.50 17.08 22.83
CA PRO A 262 -6.45 18.11 22.84
C PRO A 262 -5.17 17.70 23.60
N ASP A 263 -5.21 16.69 24.47
CA ASP A 263 -4.09 16.31 25.35
C ASP A 263 -2.80 15.95 24.60
N ASN A 264 -2.91 15.64 23.33
CA ASN A 264 -1.78 15.26 22.48
C ASN A 264 -1.45 16.33 21.42
N ASP A 265 -1.97 17.53 21.57
CA ASP A 265 -1.71 18.65 20.69
C ASP A 265 -0.30 19.27 20.95
N PRO A 266 0.24 19.98 19.98
CA PRO A 266 -0.34 20.23 18.67
C PRO A 266 -0.25 19.04 17.74
N ARG A 267 -1.32 18.81 16.94
CA ARG A 267 -1.30 17.94 15.77
C ARG A 267 -0.97 18.78 14.55
N VAL A 268 0.21 18.55 14.00
CA VAL A 268 0.74 19.39 12.93
C VAL A 268 0.78 18.60 11.62
N TRP A 269 0.09 19.12 10.60
CA TRP A 269 0.26 18.65 9.23
C TRP A 269 1.62 19.11 8.69
N ARG A 270 2.32 18.19 8.07
CA ARG A 270 3.66 18.42 7.53
C ARG A 270 3.77 17.92 6.10
N LEU A 271 4.60 18.62 5.35
CA LEU A 271 5.10 18.19 4.05
C LEU A 271 6.62 18.07 4.13
N ALA A 272 7.15 16.90 3.76
CA ALA A 272 8.55 16.76 3.39
C ALA A 272 8.64 16.78 1.87
N ARG A 273 9.48 17.64 1.32
CA ARG A 273 9.76 17.78 -0.10
C ARG A 273 11.27 17.78 -0.31
N TRP A 274 11.70 17.15 -1.39
CA TRP A 274 13.10 17.08 -1.77
C TRP A 274 13.42 17.99 -2.94
#